data_59aebfe18305b8e93f8f968184dc214a
#
_entry.id   59aebfe18305b8e93f8f968184dc214a
#
_cell.length_a   1.000
_cell.length_b   1.000
_cell.length_c   1.000
_cell.angle_alpha   90.00
_cell.angle_beta   90.00
_cell.angle_gamma   90.00
#
_symmetry.space_group_name_H-M   'P 1'
#
loop_
_entity.id
_entity.type
_entity.pdbx_description
1 polymer ?
#
loop_
_entity_poly.entity_id
_entity_poly.type
_entity_poly.pdbx_seq_one_letter_code
_entity_poly.pdbx_strand_id
1 'polypeptide(L)'
;MSPTTAAAAANSADAFVPVDEGTQIQIHVTAQCSGGACTFNTATNLVVGGNPVPLPPNTWARENITLRSSNRNVYQDVSYSAPTGAPPINRGSWNGPVNSRQLKSQNSALVSVTFNGGGSFEEFAVDGTSLPLDVRTGKPNTESNFIACADIQVTYPGVNLTTATACTTTHF
;
A
#
# COMPACT_ATOMS: atom_id res chain seq x y z
N MET A 1 -12.29 -37.27 4.30
CA MET A 1 -11.32 -36.19 4.67
C MET A 1 -11.57 -35.02 3.73
N SER A 2 -12.11 -33.91 4.24
CA SER A 2 -12.22 -32.68 3.45
C SER A 2 -10.83 -32.13 3.25
N PRO A 3 -10.42 -31.76 2.01
CA PRO A 3 -9.16 -31.07 1.83
C PRO A 3 -9.27 -29.70 2.54
N THR A 4 -8.47 -29.49 3.55
CA THR A 4 -8.24 -28.16 4.10
C THR A 4 -7.51 -27.40 3.00
N THR A 5 -8.24 -26.55 2.27
CA THR A 5 -7.60 -25.51 1.46
C THR A 5 -6.85 -24.61 2.44
N ALA A 6 -5.53 -24.71 2.43
CA ALA A 6 -4.71 -23.75 3.15
C ALA A 6 -5.05 -22.36 2.59
N ALA A 7 -5.55 -21.46 3.44
CA ALA A 7 -5.70 -20.06 3.06
C ALA A 7 -4.32 -19.53 2.67
N ALA A 8 -4.21 -18.86 1.50
CA ALA A 8 -2.96 -18.24 1.11
C ALA A 8 -2.54 -17.28 2.21
N ALA A 9 -1.34 -17.49 2.77
CA ALA A 9 -0.81 -16.61 3.81
C ALA A 9 -0.58 -15.21 3.23
N ALA A 10 -0.92 -14.17 3.99
CA ALA A 10 -0.58 -12.81 3.63
C ALA A 10 0.94 -12.65 3.59
N ASN A 11 1.46 -12.06 2.52
CA ASN A 11 2.87 -11.72 2.39
C ASN A 11 3.08 -10.26 2.76
N SER A 12 4.23 -9.97 3.34
CA SER A 12 4.57 -8.61 3.77
C SER A 12 6.02 -8.26 3.47
N ALA A 13 6.29 -6.96 3.39
CA ALA A 13 7.62 -6.40 3.25
C ALA A 13 7.69 -5.08 3.99
N ASP A 14 8.88 -4.74 4.47
CA ASP A 14 9.17 -3.47 5.12
C ASP A 14 10.33 -2.77 4.41
N ALA A 15 10.30 -1.44 4.44
CA ALA A 15 11.44 -0.61 4.08
C ALA A 15 11.63 0.48 5.15
N PHE A 16 12.86 0.92 5.31
CA PHE A 16 13.26 1.86 6.36
C PHE A 16 14.12 2.97 5.79
N VAL A 17 14.09 4.11 6.46
CA VAL A 17 15.10 5.17 6.30
C VAL A 17 15.49 5.70 7.67
N PRO A 18 16.79 5.74 7.99
CA PRO A 18 17.25 6.26 9.28
C PRO A 18 16.98 7.76 9.40
N VAL A 19 16.48 8.19 10.56
CA VAL A 19 16.36 9.60 10.94
C VAL A 19 17.59 10.01 11.77
N ASP A 20 17.92 9.19 12.77
CA ASP A 20 19.09 9.32 13.64
C ASP A 20 19.49 7.93 14.16
N GLU A 21 20.43 7.88 15.11
CA GLU A 21 20.95 6.61 15.65
C GLU A 21 19.88 5.70 16.29
N GLY A 22 18.80 6.26 16.79
CA GLY A 22 17.75 5.49 17.49
C GLY A 22 16.41 5.52 16.82
N THR A 23 16.27 6.21 15.69
CA THR A 23 14.97 6.45 15.06
C THR A 23 15.03 6.17 13.57
N GLN A 24 14.03 5.43 13.08
CA GLN A 24 13.85 5.15 11.66
C GLN A 24 12.40 5.42 11.25
N ILE A 25 12.18 5.79 10.00
CA ILE A 25 10.87 5.77 9.36
C ILE A 25 10.71 4.40 8.73
N GLN A 26 9.58 3.75 8.98
CA GLN A 26 9.23 2.45 8.43
C GLN A 26 7.98 2.56 7.57
N ILE A 27 8.01 1.96 6.39
CA ILE A 27 6.81 1.62 5.62
C ILE A 27 6.63 0.11 5.59
N HIS A 28 5.41 -0.33 5.82
CA HIS A 28 5.00 -1.72 5.82
C HIS A 28 3.98 -1.96 4.73
N VAL A 29 4.16 -3.03 3.95
CA VAL A 29 3.27 -3.44 2.86
C VAL A 29 2.84 -4.87 3.07
N THR A 30 1.54 -5.14 2.97
CA THR A 30 0.98 -6.48 3.05
C THR A 30 0.08 -6.72 1.85
N ALA A 31 0.10 -7.92 1.30
CA ALA A 31 -0.77 -8.33 0.22
C ALA A 31 -1.25 -9.77 0.39
N GLN A 32 -2.47 -10.03 -0.04
CA GLN A 32 -3.07 -11.36 -0.02
C GLN A 32 -4.07 -11.48 -1.15
N CYS A 33 -4.06 -12.61 -1.86
CA CYS A 33 -5.01 -12.91 -2.93
C CYS A 33 -5.91 -14.09 -2.57
N SER A 34 -7.20 -13.99 -2.92
CA SER A 34 -8.21 -15.01 -2.67
C SER A 34 -9.44 -14.74 -3.52
N GLY A 35 -10.03 -15.78 -4.12
CA GLY A 35 -11.33 -15.66 -4.82
C GLY A 35 -11.35 -14.70 -6.01
N GLY A 36 -10.22 -14.52 -6.70
CA GLY A 36 -10.14 -13.63 -7.85
C GLY A 36 -9.83 -12.16 -7.49
N ALA A 37 -9.66 -11.84 -6.22
CA ALA A 37 -9.32 -10.52 -5.73
C ALA A 37 -8.05 -10.55 -4.88
N CYS A 38 -7.34 -9.44 -4.85
CA CYS A 38 -6.19 -9.23 -3.97
C CYS A 38 -6.46 -8.05 -3.05
N THR A 39 -6.12 -8.20 -1.78
CA THR A 39 -6.12 -7.10 -0.81
C THR A 39 -4.71 -6.63 -0.59
N PHE A 40 -4.55 -5.35 -0.29
CA PHE A 40 -3.27 -4.77 0.09
C PHE A 40 -3.46 -3.76 1.22
N ASN A 41 -2.46 -3.66 2.06
CA ASN A 41 -2.40 -2.66 3.13
C ASN A 41 -1.03 -2.03 3.15
N THR A 42 -0.97 -0.76 3.47
CA THR A 42 0.26 -0.07 3.81
C THR A 42 0.09 0.66 5.12
N ALA A 43 1.18 0.80 5.85
CA ALA A 43 1.22 1.58 7.08
C ALA A 43 2.60 2.20 7.25
N THR A 44 2.65 3.42 7.76
CA THR A 44 3.89 4.14 8.01
C THR A 44 3.94 4.62 9.45
N ASN A 45 5.07 4.42 10.08
CA ASN A 45 5.33 4.82 11.47
C ASN A 45 6.82 5.11 11.68
N LEU A 46 7.14 5.66 12.83
CA LEU A 46 8.52 5.66 13.31
C LEU A 46 8.81 4.36 14.07
N VAL A 47 10.08 3.98 14.09
CA VAL A 47 10.60 2.96 14.99
C VAL A 47 11.65 3.65 15.86
N VAL A 48 11.40 3.74 17.16
CA VAL A 48 12.25 4.40 18.14
C VAL A 48 12.73 3.37 19.15
N GLY A 49 14.05 3.15 19.22
CA GLY A 49 14.61 2.14 20.09
C GLY A 49 14.07 0.73 19.85
N GLY A 50 13.72 0.41 18.61
CA GLY A 50 13.13 -0.87 18.24
C GLY A 50 11.60 -0.98 18.42
N ASN A 51 10.94 0.09 18.92
CA ASN A 51 9.50 0.10 19.16
C ASN A 51 8.78 0.99 18.13
N PRO A 52 7.66 0.51 17.52
CA PRO A 52 6.87 1.34 16.65
C PRO A 52 6.15 2.44 17.44
N VAL A 53 6.19 3.66 16.90
CA VAL A 53 5.46 4.82 17.44
C VAL A 53 4.82 5.59 16.28
N PRO A 54 3.72 6.30 16.50
CA PRO A 54 3.09 7.12 15.45
C PRO A 54 4.03 8.21 14.94
N LEU A 55 3.81 8.66 13.70
CA LEU A 55 4.48 9.85 13.18
C LEU A 55 4.09 11.09 14.00
N PRO A 56 5.01 12.07 14.15
CA PRO A 56 4.73 13.27 14.94
C PRO A 56 3.53 14.06 14.42
N PRO A 57 2.86 14.85 15.27
CA PRO A 57 1.86 15.82 14.81
C PRO A 57 2.47 16.79 13.79
N ASN A 58 1.64 17.28 12.86
CA ASN A 58 2.04 18.16 11.76
C ASN A 58 3.02 17.51 10.78
N THR A 59 2.95 16.21 10.61
CA THR A 59 3.68 15.49 9.58
C THR A 59 2.96 15.63 8.24
N TRP A 60 3.73 15.96 7.22
CA TRP A 60 3.31 15.81 5.82
C TRP A 60 3.97 14.56 5.24
N ALA A 61 3.21 13.77 4.50
CA ALA A 61 3.76 12.60 3.83
C ALA A 61 3.13 12.39 2.46
N ARG A 62 3.91 11.86 1.52
CA ARG A 62 3.44 11.40 0.22
C ARG A 62 3.84 9.95 0.04
N GLU A 63 2.84 9.11 -0.13
CA GLU A 63 3.02 7.69 -0.38
C GLU A 63 2.69 7.36 -1.82
N ASN A 64 3.50 6.49 -2.43
CA ASN A 64 3.22 5.91 -3.73
C ASN A 64 3.07 4.39 -3.57
N ILE A 65 1.93 3.87 -4.00
CA ILE A 65 1.63 2.44 -4.00
C ILE A 65 1.47 2.00 -5.43
N THR A 66 2.26 1.03 -5.86
CA THR A 66 2.18 0.44 -7.20
C THR A 66 1.64 -0.98 -7.09
N LEU A 67 0.60 -1.27 -7.86
CA LEU A 67 -0.05 -2.58 -7.91
C LEU A 67 0.07 -3.12 -9.33
N ARG A 68 0.54 -4.33 -9.47
CA ARG A 68 0.69 -4.98 -10.77
C ARG A 68 0.63 -6.49 -10.65
N SER A 69 0.38 -7.14 -11.78
CA SER A 69 0.57 -8.59 -11.93
C SER A 69 1.86 -8.88 -12.67
N SER A 70 2.41 -10.07 -12.51
CA SER A 70 3.58 -10.53 -13.25
C SER A 70 3.32 -10.70 -14.75
N ASN A 71 2.06 -10.80 -15.16
CA ASN A 71 1.64 -10.90 -16.55
C ASN A 71 1.28 -9.51 -17.10
N ARG A 72 1.90 -9.12 -18.20
CA ARG A 72 1.68 -7.82 -18.86
C ARG A 72 0.27 -7.65 -19.43
N ASN A 73 -0.45 -8.74 -19.66
CA ASN A 73 -1.81 -8.73 -20.19
C ASN A 73 -2.88 -8.66 -19.09
N VAL A 74 -2.48 -8.36 -17.88
CA VAL A 74 -3.37 -8.20 -16.73
C VAL A 74 -3.33 -6.76 -16.25
N TYR A 75 -4.50 -6.15 -16.14
CA TYR A 75 -4.64 -4.81 -15.55
C TYR A 75 -5.27 -4.89 -14.17
N GLN A 76 -5.09 -3.85 -13.37
CA GLN A 76 -5.58 -3.78 -12.00
C GLN A 76 -6.81 -2.88 -11.91
N ASP A 77 -7.89 -3.39 -11.34
CA ASP A 77 -9.07 -2.60 -10.99
C ASP A 77 -9.07 -2.39 -9.47
N VAL A 78 -8.72 -1.19 -9.05
CA VAL A 78 -8.35 -0.86 -7.67
C VAL A 78 -9.41 0.01 -7.01
N SER A 79 -9.76 -0.35 -5.77
CA SER A 79 -10.52 0.45 -4.82
C SER A 79 -9.73 0.53 -3.51
N TYR A 80 -9.61 1.70 -2.90
CA TYR A 80 -8.81 1.88 -1.69
C TYR A 80 -9.40 2.93 -0.75
N SER A 81 -9.04 2.82 0.52
CA SER A 81 -9.35 3.79 1.58
C SER A 81 -8.06 4.42 2.10
N ALA A 82 -8.01 5.73 2.11
CA ALA A 82 -6.87 6.50 2.60
C ALA A 82 -7.38 7.74 3.37
N PRO A 83 -7.20 7.80 4.70
CA PRO A 83 -6.63 6.76 5.56
C PRO A 83 -7.54 5.53 5.69
N THR A 84 -7.03 4.46 6.28
CA THR A 84 -7.80 3.25 6.58
C THR A 84 -9.09 3.59 7.30
N GLY A 85 -10.21 3.03 6.83
CA GLY A 85 -11.54 3.30 7.36
C GLY A 85 -12.28 4.47 6.71
N ALA A 86 -11.62 5.28 5.86
CA ALA A 86 -12.28 6.29 5.07
C ALA A 86 -13.16 5.66 3.96
N PRO A 87 -14.13 6.41 3.41
CA PRO A 87 -14.90 5.88 2.27
C PRO A 87 -13.99 5.47 1.11
N PRO A 88 -14.25 4.30 0.47
CA PRO A 88 -13.41 3.81 -0.62
C PRO A 88 -13.36 4.77 -1.82
N ILE A 89 -12.19 4.85 -2.44
CA ILE A 89 -11.91 5.67 -3.61
C ILE A 89 -11.57 4.76 -4.79
N ASN A 90 -12.26 4.95 -5.91
CA ASN A 90 -12.04 4.15 -7.12
C ASN A 90 -11.28 4.90 -8.22
N ARG A 91 -11.29 6.21 -8.20
CA ARG A 91 -10.69 7.02 -9.28
C ARG A 91 -10.25 8.36 -8.73
N GLY A 92 -9.08 8.39 -8.13
CA GLY A 92 -8.42 9.64 -7.77
C GLY A 92 -9.34 10.77 -7.37
N SER A 93 -9.92 10.71 -6.19
CA SER A 93 -10.69 11.82 -5.63
C SER A 93 -9.96 12.44 -4.46
N TRP A 94 -10.23 13.72 -4.26
CA TRP A 94 -9.74 14.44 -3.09
C TRP A 94 -10.67 14.17 -1.91
N ASN A 95 -10.11 13.88 -0.74
CA ASN A 95 -10.90 13.50 0.42
C ASN A 95 -10.32 14.09 1.72
N GLY A 96 -10.84 15.25 2.13
CA GLY A 96 -10.47 15.90 3.38
C GLY A 96 -8.98 16.23 3.51
N PRO A 97 -8.31 15.89 4.62
CA PRO A 97 -6.88 16.14 4.82
C PRO A 97 -5.99 15.24 3.99
N VAL A 98 -6.56 14.23 3.34
CA VAL A 98 -5.85 13.30 2.48
C VAL A 98 -6.23 13.58 1.03
N ASN A 99 -5.21 13.89 0.22
CA ASN A 99 -5.37 14.07 -1.22
C ASN A 99 -4.77 12.85 -1.92
N SER A 100 -5.57 12.18 -2.73
CA SER A 100 -5.12 10.98 -3.39
C SER A 100 -5.57 10.93 -4.84
N ARG A 101 -4.82 10.21 -5.64
CA ARG A 101 -5.16 9.94 -7.03
C ARG A 101 -4.70 8.55 -7.45
N GLN A 102 -5.40 7.98 -8.38
CA GLN A 102 -5.04 6.74 -9.04
C GLN A 102 -4.70 7.00 -10.50
N LEU A 103 -3.55 6.51 -10.92
CA LEU A 103 -3.14 6.47 -12.32
C LEU A 103 -3.11 5.02 -12.78
N LYS A 104 -3.74 4.73 -13.89
CA LYS A 104 -3.70 3.40 -14.51
C LYS A 104 -2.81 3.45 -15.74
N SER A 105 -1.85 2.54 -15.80
CA SER A 105 -1.17 2.20 -17.03
C SER A 105 -1.71 0.86 -17.55
N GLN A 106 -1.19 0.41 -18.68
CA GLN A 106 -1.70 -0.79 -19.35
C GLN A 106 -1.69 -2.05 -18.46
N ASN A 107 -0.75 -2.16 -17.52
CA ASN A 107 -0.55 -3.33 -16.68
C ASN A 107 -0.31 -3.03 -15.21
N SER A 108 -0.36 -1.78 -14.80
CA SER A 108 -0.15 -1.39 -13.40
C SER A 108 -1.09 -0.26 -13.00
N ALA A 109 -1.33 -0.14 -11.70
CA ALA A 109 -2.02 0.99 -11.11
C ALA A 109 -1.10 1.66 -10.09
N LEU A 110 -1.04 2.98 -10.12
CA LEU A 110 -0.34 3.79 -9.13
C LEU A 110 -1.38 4.53 -8.30
N VAL A 111 -1.33 4.30 -6.99
CA VAL A 111 -2.08 5.07 -5.99
C VAL A 111 -1.11 6.01 -5.31
N SER A 112 -1.36 7.31 -5.42
CA SER A 112 -0.55 8.33 -4.76
C SER A 112 -1.40 9.04 -3.72
N VAL A 113 -0.94 9.02 -2.47
CA VAL A 113 -1.68 9.58 -1.32
C VAL A 113 -0.80 10.62 -0.64
N THR A 114 -1.35 11.81 -0.41
CA THR A 114 -0.71 12.86 0.38
C THR A 114 -1.46 12.99 1.69
N PHE A 115 -0.75 12.83 2.79
CA PHE A 115 -1.29 12.93 4.14
C PHE A 115 -0.83 14.20 4.82
N ASN A 116 -1.70 14.75 5.65
CA ASN A 116 -1.38 15.80 6.61
C ASN A 116 -1.97 15.42 7.96
N GLY A 117 -1.15 15.27 8.97
CA GLY A 117 -1.63 14.83 10.27
C GLY A 117 -0.49 14.34 11.14
N GLY A 118 -0.74 13.29 11.87
CA GLY A 118 0.18 12.65 12.78
C GLY A 118 -0.43 12.45 14.16
N GLY A 119 0.20 11.62 14.97
CA GLY A 119 -0.25 11.31 16.32
C GLY A 119 -1.06 10.02 16.44
N SER A 120 -1.45 9.38 15.34
CA SER A 120 -2.02 8.03 15.35
C SER A 120 -1.50 7.19 14.20
N PHE A 121 -1.46 5.86 14.39
CA PHE A 121 -1.00 4.94 13.35
C PHE A 121 -1.94 4.92 12.14
N GLU A 122 -3.24 5.03 12.36
CA GLU A 122 -4.25 4.91 11.33
C GLU A 122 -4.21 6.04 10.31
N GLU A 123 -3.71 7.20 10.68
CA GLU A 123 -3.66 8.37 9.80
C GLU A 123 -2.78 8.19 8.58
N PHE A 124 -1.79 7.28 8.66
CA PHE A 124 -0.84 6.97 7.59
C PHE A 124 -0.99 5.55 7.07
N ALA A 125 -2.15 4.95 7.27
CA ALA A 125 -2.47 3.62 6.78
C ALA A 125 -3.42 3.68 5.60
N VAL A 126 -3.18 2.81 4.61
CA VAL A 126 -4.03 2.63 3.43
C VAL A 126 -4.44 1.18 3.36
N ASP A 127 -5.68 0.92 3.04
CA ASP A 127 -6.15 -0.42 2.70
C ASP A 127 -6.92 -0.41 1.40
N GLY A 128 -6.82 -1.51 0.65
CA GLY A 128 -7.47 -1.58 -0.63
C GLY A 128 -7.63 -2.99 -1.16
N THR A 129 -8.35 -3.04 -2.27
CA THR A 129 -8.61 -4.26 -3.02
C THR A 129 -8.31 -4.02 -4.49
N SER A 130 -7.68 -4.97 -5.14
CA SER A 130 -7.48 -4.97 -6.58
C SER A 130 -8.04 -6.24 -7.20
N LEU A 131 -8.70 -6.07 -8.35
CA LEU A 131 -9.10 -7.17 -9.20
C LEU A 131 -8.10 -7.25 -10.36
N PRO A 132 -7.22 -8.27 -10.40
CA PRO A 132 -6.38 -8.51 -11.56
C PRO A 132 -7.24 -9.11 -12.69
N LEU A 133 -7.37 -8.36 -13.77
CA LEU A 133 -8.26 -8.71 -14.89
C LEU A 133 -7.47 -8.89 -16.18
N ASP A 134 -7.80 -9.92 -16.93
CA ASP A 134 -7.22 -10.13 -18.25
C ASP A 134 -7.71 -9.05 -19.21
N VAL A 135 -6.79 -8.42 -19.95
CA VAL A 135 -7.12 -7.31 -20.87
C VAL A 135 -8.00 -7.72 -22.05
N ARG A 136 -7.97 -8.99 -22.43
CA ARG A 136 -8.74 -9.50 -23.56
C ARG A 136 -10.16 -9.89 -23.19
N THR A 137 -10.35 -10.43 -21.99
CA THR A 137 -11.63 -11.01 -21.57
C THR A 137 -12.33 -10.20 -20.49
N GLY A 138 -11.60 -9.33 -19.77
CA GLY A 138 -12.12 -8.61 -18.60
C GLY A 138 -12.42 -9.54 -17.42
N LYS A 139 -11.98 -10.79 -17.47
CA LYS A 139 -12.21 -11.78 -16.41
C LYS A 139 -11.03 -11.81 -15.45
N PRO A 140 -11.25 -12.23 -14.18
CA PRO A 140 -10.18 -12.38 -13.21
C PRO A 140 -9.09 -13.33 -13.71
N ASN A 141 -7.83 -12.89 -13.57
CA ASN A 141 -6.65 -13.73 -13.82
C ASN A 141 -6.07 -14.16 -12.48
N THR A 142 -6.15 -15.44 -12.19
CA THR A 142 -5.65 -16.04 -10.93
C THR A 142 -4.36 -16.83 -11.12
N GLU A 143 -3.78 -16.81 -12.32
CA GLU A 143 -2.55 -17.53 -12.64
C GLU A 143 -1.28 -16.70 -12.45
N SER A 144 -1.42 -15.38 -12.46
CA SER A 144 -0.30 -14.44 -12.32
C SER A 144 -0.09 -14.09 -10.86
N ASN A 145 1.16 -13.81 -10.50
CA ASN A 145 1.47 -13.23 -9.19
C ASN A 145 0.99 -11.78 -9.12
N PHE A 146 0.57 -11.37 -7.94
CA PHE A 146 0.23 -9.99 -7.61
C PHE A 146 1.37 -9.36 -6.81
N ILE A 147 1.77 -8.17 -7.19
CA ILE A 147 2.90 -7.45 -6.62
C ILE A 147 2.40 -6.09 -6.13
N ALA A 148 2.58 -5.84 -4.84
CA ALA A 148 2.31 -4.56 -4.21
C ALA A 148 3.61 -3.94 -3.72
N CYS A 149 3.90 -2.74 -4.16
CA CYS A 149 5.10 -1.98 -3.79
C CYS A 149 4.68 -0.63 -3.23
N ALA A 150 5.38 -0.15 -2.21
CA ALA A 150 5.14 1.19 -1.67
C ALA A 150 6.44 1.85 -1.20
N ASP A 151 6.49 3.16 -1.36
CA ASP A 151 7.47 4.04 -0.75
C ASP A 151 6.76 5.27 -0.19
N ILE A 152 7.42 5.99 0.70
CA ILE A 152 6.85 7.17 1.33
C ILE A 152 7.93 8.23 1.57
N GLN A 153 7.59 9.47 1.26
CA GLN A 153 8.33 10.65 1.67
C GLN A 153 7.65 11.22 2.91
N VAL A 154 8.41 11.48 3.95
CA VAL A 154 7.91 12.00 5.23
C VAL A 154 8.64 13.29 5.58
N THR A 155 7.86 14.33 5.90
CA THR A 155 8.38 15.64 6.27
C THR A 155 7.73 16.12 7.56
N TYR A 156 8.55 16.45 8.54
CA TYR A 156 8.18 17.15 9.77
C TYR A 156 9.37 18.02 10.19
N PRO A 157 9.24 18.92 11.17
CA PRO A 157 10.32 19.87 11.49
C PRO A 157 11.68 19.21 11.64
N GLY A 158 12.64 19.60 10.78
CA GLY A 158 14.01 19.08 10.75
C GLY A 158 14.19 17.77 9.98
N VAL A 159 13.13 17.19 9.41
CA VAL A 159 13.17 15.90 8.71
C VAL A 159 12.46 15.99 7.37
N ASN A 160 13.13 15.53 6.31
CA ASN A 160 12.56 15.30 5.00
C ASN A 160 13.29 14.11 4.37
N LEU A 161 12.68 12.93 4.48
CA LEU A 161 13.29 11.67 4.10
C LEU A 161 12.30 10.81 3.30
N THR A 162 12.84 10.01 2.39
CA THR A 162 12.08 9.05 1.60
C THR A 162 12.61 7.65 1.87
N THR A 163 11.70 6.71 2.14
CA THR A 163 12.07 5.29 2.30
C THR A 163 12.49 4.68 0.98
N ALA A 164 13.25 3.59 1.04
CA ALA A 164 13.34 2.66 -0.07
C ALA A 164 11.94 2.08 -0.38
N THR A 165 11.79 1.48 -1.54
CA THR A 165 10.54 0.82 -1.93
C THR A 165 10.46 -0.56 -1.30
N ALA A 166 9.38 -0.82 -0.57
CA ALA A 166 9.05 -2.16 -0.07
C ALA A 166 8.13 -2.85 -1.08
N CYS A 167 8.47 -4.05 -1.52
CA CYS A 167 7.66 -4.83 -2.43
C CYS A 167 7.35 -6.20 -1.85
N THR A 168 6.09 -6.61 -1.92
CA THR A 168 5.67 -7.96 -1.58
C THR A 168 4.95 -8.60 -2.76
N THR A 169 5.16 -9.90 -2.93
CA THR A 169 4.55 -10.69 -4.00
C THR A 169 3.68 -11.76 -3.37
N THR A 170 2.47 -11.89 -3.87
CA THR A 170 1.56 -12.95 -3.47
C THR A 170 0.92 -13.61 -4.69
N HIS A 171 0.34 -14.75 -4.51
CA HIS A 171 -0.36 -15.50 -5.55
C HIS A 171 -1.63 -16.15 -5.00
N PHE A 172 -2.51 -16.54 -5.91
CA PHE A 172 -3.78 -17.18 -5.59
C PHE A 172 -3.60 -18.63 -5.12
#